data_1fa4e1a89bcb173e1c5cc11aef74c625
#
_entry.id   1fa4e1a89bcb173e1c5cc11aef74c625
#
_cell.length_a   1.000
_cell.length_b   1.000
_cell.length_c   1.000
_cell.angle_alpha   90.00
_cell.angle_beta   90.00
_cell.angle_gamma   90.00
#
_symmetry.space_group_name_H-M   'P 1'
#
loop_
_entity.id
_entity.type
_entity.pdbx_description
1 polymer ?
#
loop_
_entity_poly.entity_id
_entity_poly.type
_entity_poly.pdbx_seq_one_letter_code
_entity_poly.pdbx_strand_id
1 'polypeptide(L)'
;GTLEWVPKNEIDSLNLWEGDRIFHRLLDEEAPFFSLKLRYQDDLLKEAVLDGKPLELLDLLDENGEPSGQVRERTLVHLNGDWHRTSHVWVVRRRGDGGHDLLLQKRSREKDSFGGCYDISSAGHIPAGQYYLESALRELKEELGIAAEPEDLRLVGVHDGRYEGGFHGRIFKNHEKSHVFVYEKPVEIEKLKLQKEEV
;
A
#
# COMPACT_ATOMS: atom_id res chain seq x y z
N GLY A 1 -6.37 35.42 15.67
CA GLY A 1 -6.07 34.79 14.38
C GLY A 1 -5.68 35.84 13.36
N THR A 2 -4.86 35.47 12.39
CA THR A 2 -4.44 36.30 11.24
C THR A 2 -4.97 35.69 9.95
N LEU A 3 -5.16 36.50 8.93
CA LEU A 3 -5.44 36.07 7.56
C LEU A 3 -4.23 36.38 6.71
N GLU A 4 -3.86 35.45 5.83
CA GLU A 4 -2.69 35.57 4.99
C GLU A 4 -2.99 35.04 3.59
N TRP A 5 -2.46 35.69 2.57
CA TRP A 5 -2.49 35.20 1.20
C TRP A 5 -1.30 34.26 0.98
N VAL A 6 -1.58 32.98 0.73
CA VAL A 6 -0.55 31.97 0.49
C VAL A 6 -0.58 31.56 -0.98
N PRO A 7 0.58 31.58 -1.68
CA PRO A 7 0.67 31.04 -3.03
C PRO A 7 0.28 29.55 -3.07
N LYS A 8 -0.45 29.15 -4.13
CA LYS A 8 -0.94 27.78 -4.27
C LYS A 8 0.15 26.72 -4.12
N ASN A 9 1.31 26.97 -4.70
CA ASN A 9 2.47 26.06 -4.66
C ASN A 9 3.17 26.00 -3.28
N GLU A 10 2.75 26.79 -2.31
CA GLU A 10 3.29 26.78 -0.95
C GLU A 10 2.30 26.18 0.06
N ILE A 11 1.07 25.88 -0.33
CA ILE A 11 0.03 25.36 0.56
C ILE A 11 0.48 24.07 1.22
N ASP A 12 1.10 23.15 0.48
CA ASP A 12 1.52 21.84 1.01
C ASP A 12 2.65 21.93 2.04
N SER A 13 3.38 23.07 2.09
CA SER A 13 4.41 23.33 3.10
C SER A 13 3.84 23.80 4.44
N LEU A 14 2.55 24.17 4.48
CA LEU A 14 1.89 24.61 5.69
C LEU A 14 1.57 23.44 6.62
N ASN A 15 1.39 23.75 7.90
CA ASN A 15 0.90 22.81 8.89
C ASN A 15 -0.62 22.61 8.70
N LEU A 16 -0.98 21.75 7.76
CA LEU A 16 -2.36 21.40 7.42
C LEU A 16 -2.77 20.10 8.11
N TRP A 17 -4.07 19.96 8.34
CA TRP A 17 -4.65 18.65 8.65
C TRP A 17 -4.49 17.70 7.45
N GLU A 18 -4.21 16.42 7.68
CA GLU A 18 -4.00 15.46 6.59
C GLU A 18 -5.21 15.32 5.65
N GLY A 19 -6.42 15.47 6.17
CA GLY A 19 -7.63 15.49 5.34
C GLY A 19 -7.73 16.69 4.40
N ASP A 20 -7.18 17.85 4.81
CA ASP A 20 -7.14 19.03 3.94
C ASP A 20 -6.22 18.80 2.74
N ARG A 21 -5.13 18.04 2.90
CA ARG A 21 -4.25 17.64 1.80
C ARG A 21 -4.99 16.79 0.76
N ILE A 22 -5.88 15.88 1.19
CA ILE A 22 -6.75 15.11 0.29
C ILE A 22 -7.67 16.06 -0.48
N PHE A 23 -8.29 17.00 0.22
CA PHE A 23 -9.18 17.99 -0.37
C PHE A 23 -8.44 18.87 -1.40
N HIS A 24 -7.28 19.40 -1.05
CA HIS A 24 -6.46 20.23 -1.96
C HIS A 24 -6.04 19.46 -3.20
N ARG A 25 -5.60 18.21 -3.06
CA ARG A 25 -5.27 17.35 -4.21
C ARG A 25 -6.46 17.20 -5.16
N LEU A 26 -7.65 16.92 -4.64
CA LEU A 26 -8.86 16.78 -5.46
C LEU A 26 -9.21 18.06 -6.21
N LEU A 27 -9.03 19.24 -5.59
CA LEU A 27 -9.20 20.53 -6.25
C LEU A 27 -8.16 20.76 -7.35
N ASP A 28 -6.90 20.39 -7.10
CA ASP A 28 -5.82 20.54 -8.07
C ASP A 28 -5.98 19.62 -9.29
N GLU A 29 -6.57 18.45 -9.09
CA GLU A 29 -6.94 17.50 -10.14
C GLU A 29 -8.23 17.91 -10.87
N GLU A 30 -8.83 19.06 -10.53
CA GLU A 30 -10.11 19.51 -11.08
C GLU A 30 -11.20 18.43 -10.97
N ALA A 31 -11.20 17.68 -9.85
CA ALA A 31 -12.18 16.64 -9.61
C ALA A 31 -13.61 17.21 -9.71
N PRO A 32 -14.57 16.47 -10.30
CA PRO A 32 -15.98 16.88 -10.31
C PRO A 32 -16.50 17.00 -8.88
N PHE A 33 -17.75 17.43 -8.72
CA PHE A 33 -18.36 17.47 -7.38
C PHE A 33 -18.15 16.15 -6.64
N PHE A 34 -17.63 16.20 -5.43
CA PHE A 34 -17.33 15.04 -4.61
C PHE A 34 -17.82 15.25 -3.16
N SER A 35 -17.95 14.14 -2.45
CA SER A 35 -18.22 14.08 -1.02
C SER A 35 -17.01 13.47 -0.31
N LEU A 36 -16.39 14.23 0.59
CA LEU A 36 -15.26 13.75 1.41
C LEU A 36 -15.65 13.76 2.88
N LYS A 37 -15.74 12.57 3.50
CA LYS A 37 -15.95 12.38 4.93
C LYS A 37 -14.63 12.09 5.61
N LEU A 38 -14.28 12.85 6.64
CA LEU A 38 -13.08 12.69 7.43
C LEU A 38 -13.44 12.45 8.89
N ARG A 39 -12.77 11.52 9.53
CA ARG A 39 -12.90 11.26 10.95
C ARG A 39 -11.54 11.29 11.61
N TYR A 40 -11.43 12.15 12.62
CA TYR A 40 -10.23 12.29 13.43
C TYR A 40 -10.49 11.73 14.83
N GLN A 41 -9.42 11.26 15.43
CA GLN A 41 -9.35 10.99 16.85
C GLN A 41 -8.12 11.71 17.39
N ASP A 42 -8.34 12.66 18.29
CA ASP A 42 -7.35 13.68 18.59
C ASP A 42 -6.91 14.37 17.28
N ASP A 43 -5.64 14.55 17.03
CA ASP A 43 -5.15 15.19 15.80
C ASP A 43 -4.83 14.18 14.66
N LEU A 44 -5.14 12.88 14.86
CA LEU A 44 -4.82 11.82 13.92
C LEU A 44 -6.01 11.47 13.02
N LEU A 45 -5.82 11.50 11.70
CA LEU A 45 -6.80 11.04 10.73
C LEU A 45 -6.98 9.52 10.85
N LYS A 46 -8.20 9.07 11.15
CA LYS A 46 -8.55 7.66 11.34
C LYS A 46 -9.36 7.08 10.19
N GLU A 47 -10.07 7.92 9.45
CA GLU A 47 -10.91 7.48 8.34
C GLU A 47 -11.04 8.62 7.33
N ALA A 48 -10.91 8.29 6.07
CA ALA A 48 -11.25 9.14 4.96
C ALA A 48 -12.11 8.36 3.98
N VAL A 49 -13.25 8.92 3.56
CA VAL A 49 -14.18 8.29 2.64
C VAL A 49 -14.51 9.28 1.53
N LEU A 50 -14.22 8.92 0.29
CA LEU A 50 -14.48 9.70 -0.90
C LEU A 50 -15.64 9.07 -1.67
N ASP A 51 -16.74 9.80 -1.86
CA ASP A 51 -17.94 9.34 -2.57
C ASP A 51 -18.43 7.96 -2.10
N GLY A 52 -18.42 7.76 -0.79
CA GLY A 52 -18.84 6.52 -0.14
C GLY A 52 -17.82 5.38 -0.19
N LYS A 53 -16.65 5.56 -0.81
CA LYS A 53 -15.58 4.57 -0.84
C LYS A 53 -14.48 4.93 0.16
N PRO A 54 -14.08 4.00 1.05
CA PRO A 54 -12.95 4.22 1.95
C PRO A 54 -11.67 4.47 1.16
N LEU A 55 -10.90 5.47 1.60
CA LEU A 55 -9.54 5.70 1.12
C LEU A 55 -8.56 4.94 2.01
N GLU A 56 -7.53 4.39 1.40
CA GLU A 56 -6.47 3.69 2.13
C GLU A 56 -5.56 4.70 2.82
N LEU A 57 -5.41 4.54 4.14
CA LEU A 57 -4.53 5.34 4.98
C LEU A 57 -3.32 4.51 5.39
N LEU A 58 -2.12 5.07 5.26
CA LEU A 58 -0.85 4.42 5.58
C LEU A 58 -0.13 5.18 6.69
N ASP A 59 0.52 4.46 7.60
CA ASP A 59 1.46 5.06 8.55
C ASP A 59 2.71 5.53 7.80
N LEU A 60 3.14 6.76 8.05
CA LEU A 60 4.41 7.26 7.58
C LEU A 60 5.54 6.80 8.49
N LEU A 61 6.69 6.49 7.91
CA LEU A 61 7.85 6.05 8.65
C LEU A 61 8.79 7.21 8.97
N ASP A 62 9.45 7.12 10.10
CA ASP A 62 10.56 7.99 10.49
C ASP A 62 11.89 7.55 9.85
N GLU A 63 12.98 8.22 10.20
CA GLU A 63 14.34 7.92 9.72
C GLU A 63 14.87 6.54 10.16
N ASN A 64 14.27 5.95 11.19
CA ASN A 64 14.62 4.62 11.68
C ASN A 64 13.77 3.53 10.99
N GLY A 65 12.78 3.93 10.20
CA GLY A 65 11.84 3.03 9.54
C GLY A 65 10.71 2.53 10.44
N GLU A 66 10.45 3.24 11.53
CA GLU A 66 9.35 2.99 12.46
C GLU A 66 8.20 3.97 12.21
N PRO A 67 6.94 3.60 12.55
CA PRO A 67 5.81 4.51 12.40
C PRO A 67 6.04 5.84 13.15
N SER A 68 6.02 6.93 12.43
CA SER A 68 6.24 8.29 12.97
C SER A 68 5.07 8.83 13.81
N GLY A 69 3.96 8.12 13.83
CA GLY A 69 2.69 8.58 14.40
C GLY A 69 1.87 9.45 13.43
N GLN A 70 2.37 9.69 12.22
CA GLN A 70 1.65 10.38 11.17
C GLN A 70 1.01 9.38 10.21
N VAL A 71 -0.14 9.76 9.66
CA VAL A 71 -0.91 8.94 8.73
C VAL A 71 -1.20 9.77 7.49
N ARG A 72 -1.12 9.16 6.31
CA ARG A 72 -1.43 9.83 5.04
C ARG A 72 -2.20 8.91 4.09
N GLU A 73 -3.02 9.50 3.23
CA GLU A 73 -3.73 8.79 2.18
C GLU A 73 -2.74 8.28 1.13
N ARG A 74 -2.96 7.06 0.65
CA ARG A 74 -2.06 6.31 -0.25
C ARG A 74 -1.62 7.09 -1.48
N THR A 75 -2.53 7.79 -2.15
CA THR A 75 -2.19 8.57 -3.36
C THR A 75 -1.19 9.68 -3.05
N LEU A 76 -1.37 10.37 -1.92
CA LEU A 76 -0.44 11.39 -1.44
C LEU A 76 0.90 10.80 -1.02
N VAL A 77 0.90 9.61 -0.38
CA VAL A 77 2.12 8.88 -0.03
C VAL A 77 2.97 8.64 -1.28
N HIS A 78 2.36 8.14 -2.35
CA HIS A 78 3.07 7.89 -3.60
C HIS A 78 3.38 9.15 -4.41
N LEU A 79 2.62 10.21 -4.28
CA LEU A 79 2.93 11.49 -4.91
C LEU A 79 4.18 12.14 -4.28
N ASN A 80 4.26 12.09 -2.95
CA ASN A 80 5.35 12.70 -2.19
C ASN A 80 6.61 11.81 -2.16
N GLY A 81 6.43 10.49 -2.22
CA GLY A 81 7.49 9.51 -1.95
C GLY A 81 7.73 9.34 -0.46
N ASP A 82 6.65 9.35 0.32
CA ASP A 82 6.75 9.11 1.76
C ASP A 82 7.07 7.63 2.01
N TRP A 83 7.96 7.37 2.97
CA TRP A 83 8.26 6.02 3.39
C TRP A 83 7.07 5.42 4.13
N HIS A 84 6.69 4.21 3.72
CA HIS A 84 5.57 3.46 4.28
C HIS A 84 5.88 1.96 4.33
N ARG A 85 4.98 1.19 4.92
CA ARG A 85 5.16 -0.25 5.14
C ARG A 85 4.41 -1.08 4.11
N THR A 86 5.05 -2.18 3.68
CA THR A 86 4.43 -3.21 2.84
C THR A 86 4.76 -4.60 3.36
N SER A 87 4.00 -5.60 2.98
CA SER A 87 4.31 -7.01 3.20
C SER A 87 4.45 -7.73 1.87
N HIS A 88 5.46 -8.58 1.77
CA HIS A 88 5.71 -9.44 0.62
C HIS A 88 5.61 -10.89 1.04
N VAL A 89 4.82 -11.70 0.36
CA VAL A 89 4.72 -13.13 0.61
C VAL A 89 5.15 -13.90 -0.64
N TRP A 90 6.20 -14.70 -0.49
CA TRP A 90 6.66 -15.63 -1.51
C TRP A 90 6.10 -17.02 -1.22
N VAL A 91 5.26 -17.55 -2.10
CA VAL A 91 4.80 -18.93 -2.05
C VAL A 91 5.82 -19.79 -2.76
N VAL A 92 6.42 -20.71 -2.01
CA VAL A 92 7.58 -21.50 -2.45
C VAL A 92 7.23 -22.98 -2.43
N ARG A 93 7.59 -23.70 -3.48
CA ARG A 93 7.48 -25.15 -3.57
C ARG A 93 8.86 -25.78 -3.68
N ARG A 94 9.18 -26.71 -2.79
CA ARG A 94 10.41 -27.51 -2.88
C ARG A 94 10.29 -28.55 -3.97
N ARG A 95 11.34 -28.70 -4.77
CA ARG A 95 11.45 -29.74 -5.78
C ARG A 95 12.24 -30.93 -5.25
N GLY A 96 12.01 -32.11 -5.83
CA GLY A 96 12.71 -33.33 -5.44
C GLY A 96 14.23 -33.34 -5.73
N ASP A 97 14.70 -32.44 -6.59
CA ASP A 97 16.13 -32.24 -6.92
C ASP A 97 16.84 -31.28 -5.94
N GLY A 98 16.16 -30.80 -4.89
CA GLY A 98 16.67 -29.86 -3.91
C GLY A 98 16.49 -28.37 -4.32
N GLY A 99 15.97 -28.11 -5.53
CA GLY A 99 15.63 -26.77 -5.98
C GLY A 99 14.29 -26.27 -5.44
N HIS A 100 13.95 -25.05 -5.81
CA HIS A 100 12.69 -24.40 -5.44
C HIS A 100 12.00 -23.81 -6.66
N ASP A 101 10.68 -23.86 -6.68
CA ASP A 101 9.85 -23.08 -7.59
C ASP A 101 9.18 -21.96 -6.80
N LEU A 102 8.99 -20.82 -7.44
CA LEU A 102 8.28 -19.67 -6.89
C LEU A 102 6.95 -19.52 -7.62
N LEU A 103 5.88 -19.34 -6.87
CA LEU A 103 4.61 -18.90 -7.45
C LEU A 103 4.72 -17.39 -7.72
N LEU A 104 4.59 -17.00 -8.97
CA LEU A 104 4.55 -15.58 -9.36
C LEU A 104 3.14 -15.23 -9.83
N GLN A 105 2.65 -14.07 -9.43
CA GLN A 105 1.44 -13.51 -10.02
C GLN A 105 1.79 -12.70 -11.28
N LYS A 106 0.87 -12.69 -12.22
CA LYS A 106 0.90 -11.74 -13.33
C LYS A 106 -0.13 -10.66 -13.06
N ARG A 107 0.35 -9.46 -12.69
CA ARG A 107 -0.51 -8.33 -12.32
C ARG A 107 -1.56 -8.05 -13.39
N SER A 108 -2.78 -7.73 -12.97
CA SER A 108 -3.83 -7.26 -13.87
C SER A 108 -3.33 -6.08 -14.72
N ARG A 109 -3.73 -6.04 -15.99
CA ARG A 109 -3.37 -4.92 -16.88
C ARG A 109 -4.03 -3.61 -16.49
N GLU A 110 -5.06 -3.67 -15.66
CA GLU A 110 -5.84 -2.52 -15.18
C GLU A 110 -5.22 -1.86 -13.94
N LYS A 111 -4.14 -2.43 -13.39
CA LYS A 111 -3.44 -1.85 -12.25
C LYS A 111 -2.80 -0.50 -12.60
N ASP A 112 -2.85 0.42 -11.65
CA ASP A 112 -2.30 1.78 -11.78
C ASP A 112 -0.80 1.80 -12.07
N SER A 113 -0.07 0.75 -11.64
CA SER A 113 1.37 0.61 -11.84
C SER A 113 1.75 -0.81 -12.24
N PHE A 114 2.74 -0.96 -13.12
CA PHE A 114 3.32 -2.24 -13.55
C PHE A 114 2.31 -3.28 -14.05
N GLY A 115 1.18 -2.85 -14.64
CA GLY A 115 0.17 -3.75 -15.18
C GLY A 115 0.74 -4.73 -16.21
N GLY A 116 0.41 -6.03 -16.07
CA GLY A 116 0.85 -7.12 -16.93
C GLY A 116 2.27 -7.63 -16.66
N CYS A 117 3.01 -7.07 -15.71
CA CYS A 117 4.30 -7.58 -15.26
C CYS A 117 4.12 -8.78 -14.32
N TYR A 118 5.16 -9.62 -14.22
CA TYR A 118 5.24 -10.61 -13.15
C TYR A 118 5.67 -9.94 -11.85
N ASP A 119 5.09 -10.41 -10.76
CA ASP A 119 5.32 -9.90 -9.41
C ASP A 119 5.42 -11.06 -8.41
N ILE A 120 5.76 -10.75 -7.17
CA ILE A 120 5.75 -11.70 -6.05
C ILE A 120 4.37 -12.34 -5.89
N SER A 121 4.31 -13.44 -5.14
CA SER A 121 3.07 -14.22 -5.01
C SER A 121 1.90 -13.40 -4.49
N SER A 122 2.15 -12.60 -3.44
CA SER A 122 1.20 -11.66 -2.87
C SER A 122 1.95 -10.51 -2.20
N ALA A 123 1.47 -9.28 -2.37
CA ALA A 123 2.06 -8.10 -1.79
C ALA A 123 1.02 -7.01 -1.55
N GLY A 124 1.11 -6.34 -0.41
CA GLY A 124 0.20 -5.25 -0.11
C GLY A 124 0.75 -4.24 0.89
N HIS A 125 0.12 -3.08 0.92
CA HIS A 125 0.38 -2.07 1.91
C HIS A 125 -0.09 -2.50 3.29
N ILE A 126 0.57 -1.97 4.32
CA ILE A 126 0.12 -2.12 5.70
C ILE A 126 -0.77 -0.93 6.03
N PRO A 127 -2.09 -1.11 6.18
CA PRO A 127 -2.97 -0.03 6.58
C PRO A 127 -2.56 0.59 7.92
N ALA A 128 -2.85 1.87 8.10
CA ALA A 128 -2.49 2.60 9.32
C ALA A 128 -2.95 1.88 10.59
N GLY A 129 -2.03 1.68 11.52
CA GLY A 129 -2.26 1.00 12.80
C GLY A 129 -2.30 -0.53 12.73
N GLN A 130 -2.09 -1.14 11.55
CA GLN A 130 -1.97 -2.60 11.42
C GLN A 130 -0.50 -3.06 11.47
N TYR A 131 -0.29 -4.39 11.56
CA TYR A 131 1.02 -5.01 11.62
C TYR A 131 1.32 -5.85 10.37
N TYR A 132 2.62 -6.08 10.11
CA TYR A 132 3.11 -6.78 8.91
C TYR A 132 2.52 -8.17 8.73
N LEU A 133 2.51 -9.00 9.78
CA LEU A 133 2.06 -10.40 9.69
C LEU A 133 0.55 -10.50 9.42
N GLU A 134 -0.25 -9.69 10.11
CA GLU A 134 -1.70 -9.64 9.93
C GLU A 134 -2.05 -9.20 8.50
N SER A 135 -1.37 -8.18 8.00
CA SER A 135 -1.57 -7.71 6.63
C SER A 135 -1.13 -8.74 5.59
N ALA A 136 0.01 -9.42 5.81
CA ALA A 136 0.47 -10.50 4.95
C ALA A 136 -0.54 -11.65 4.85
N LEU A 137 -1.14 -12.06 5.97
CA LEU A 137 -2.17 -13.10 6.02
C LEU A 137 -3.45 -12.66 5.30
N ARG A 138 -3.85 -11.41 5.49
CA ARG A 138 -5.02 -10.82 4.83
C ARG A 138 -4.82 -10.79 3.31
N GLU A 139 -3.71 -10.23 2.82
CA GLU A 139 -3.41 -10.12 1.39
C GLU A 139 -3.33 -11.51 0.73
N LEU A 140 -2.66 -12.47 1.36
CA LEU A 140 -2.55 -13.84 0.85
C LEU A 140 -3.94 -14.49 0.68
N LYS A 141 -4.87 -14.20 1.60
CA LYS A 141 -6.24 -14.68 1.54
C LYS A 141 -7.06 -13.94 0.49
N GLU A 142 -6.93 -12.61 0.40
CA GLU A 142 -7.71 -11.77 -0.52
C GLU A 142 -7.28 -11.97 -1.96
N GLU A 143 -5.97 -11.91 -2.25
CA GLU A 143 -5.43 -12.01 -3.60
C GLU A 143 -5.46 -13.43 -4.17
N LEU A 144 -5.11 -14.44 -3.34
CA LEU A 144 -4.93 -15.83 -3.80
C LEU A 144 -5.94 -16.82 -3.21
N GLY A 145 -6.73 -16.43 -2.22
CA GLY A 145 -7.66 -17.33 -1.53
C GLY A 145 -6.97 -18.32 -0.60
N ILE A 146 -5.69 -18.10 -0.24
CA ILE A 146 -4.95 -18.97 0.67
C ILE A 146 -5.23 -18.53 2.11
N ALA A 147 -5.94 -19.37 2.88
CA ALA A 147 -6.11 -19.17 4.30
C ALA A 147 -4.91 -19.77 5.05
N ALA A 148 -3.97 -18.93 5.46
CA ALA A 148 -2.79 -19.30 6.21
C ALA A 148 -2.92 -18.88 7.68
N GLU A 149 -2.25 -19.63 8.56
CA GLU A 149 -2.12 -19.29 9.98
C GLU A 149 -0.80 -18.52 10.21
N PRO A 150 -0.64 -17.78 11.30
CA PRO A 150 0.60 -17.03 11.60
C PRO A 150 1.88 -17.88 11.52
N GLU A 151 1.81 -19.14 11.94
CA GLU A 151 2.93 -20.09 11.94
C GLU A 151 3.34 -20.56 10.54
N ASP A 152 2.47 -20.34 9.54
CA ASP A 152 2.73 -20.74 8.16
C ASP A 152 3.58 -19.70 7.42
N LEU A 153 3.67 -18.50 7.95
CA LEU A 153 4.46 -17.41 7.38
C LEU A 153 5.79 -17.23 8.15
N ARG A 154 6.89 -17.55 7.50
CA ARG A 154 8.21 -17.37 8.08
C ARG A 154 8.84 -16.07 7.55
N LEU A 155 9.10 -15.12 8.45
CA LEU A 155 9.86 -13.90 8.11
C LEU A 155 11.29 -14.30 7.71
N VAL A 156 11.72 -13.86 6.54
CA VAL A 156 13.05 -14.18 5.99
C VAL A 156 13.93 -12.94 5.80
N GLY A 157 13.37 -11.77 5.85
CA GLY A 157 14.13 -10.53 5.73
C GLY A 157 13.28 -9.28 5.70
N VAL A 158 13.96 -8.15 5.67
CA VAL A 158 13.38 -6.82 5.43
C VAL A 158 14.04 -6.25 4.19
N HIS A 159 13.24 -5.62 3.33
CA HIS A 159 13.69 -5.00 2.10
C HIS A 159 13.28 -3.52 2.09
N ASP A 160 14.21 -2.64 1.76
CA ASP A 160 13.94 -1.24 1.51
C ASP A 160 13.91 -1.01 -0.01
N GLY A 161 12.72 -0.71 -0.53
CA GLY A 161 12.47 -0.45 -1.94
C GLY A 161 12.35 1.04 -2.25
N ARG A 162 12.94 1.47 -3.36
CA ARG A 162 12.73 2.82 -3.90
C ARG A 162 12.47 2.74 -5.40
N TYR A 163 11.39 3.35 -5.82
CA TYR A 163 11.09 3.57 -7.22
C TYR A 163 10.55 4.99 -7.41
N GLU A 164 11.07 5.69 -8.40
CA GLU A 164 10.56 6.99 -8.82
C GLU A 164 10.36 6.98 -10.33
N GLY A 165 9.15 7.31 -10.75
CA GLY A 165 8.78 7.31 -12.17
C GLY A 165 7.40 7.91 -12.39
N GLY A 166 6.73 7.48 -13.44
CA GLY A 166 5.38 7.93 -13.75
C GLY A 166 4.55 6.86 -14.41
N PHE A 167 3.28 6.81 -14.06
CA PHE A 167 2.28 5.97 -14.70
C PHE A 167 1.07 6.82 -15.10
N HIS A 168 0.55 6.59 -16.31
CA HIS A 168 -0.62 7.30 -16.82
C HIS A 168 -0.52 8.83 -16.74
N GLY A 169 0.70 9.37 -16.91
CA GLY A 169 0.97 10.82 -16.85
C GLY A 169 1.05 11.41 -15.45
N ARG A 170 1.00 10.60 -14.40
CA ARG A 170 1.12 11.03 -13.00
C ARG A 170 2.47 10.59 -12.41
N ILE A 171 3.02 11.43 -11.53
CA ILE A 171 4.21 11.09 -10.75
C ILE A 171 3.85 9.95 -9.79
N PHE A 172 4.74 8.96 -9.72
CA PHE A 172 4.63 7.84 -8.80
C PHE A 172 5.99 7.59 -8.16
N LYS A 173 6.05 7.72 -6.85
CA LYS A 173 7.23 7.45 -6.03
C LYS A 173 6.85 6.40 -5.01
N ASN A 174 7.54 5.27 -5.03
CA ASN A 174 7.32 4.19 -4.07
C ASN A 174 8.56 4.04 -3.20
N HIS A 175 8.44 4.47 -1.94
CA HIS A 175 9.48 4.28 -0.93
C HIS A 175 8.91 3.38 0.16
N GLU A 176 9.28 2.12 0.14
CA GLU A 176 8.68 1.10 0.99
C GLU A 176 9.69 0.35 1.84
N LYS A 177 9.30 0.05 3.06
CA LYS A 177 9.95 -0.94 3.93
C LYS A 177 9.07 -2.17 4.00
N SER A 178 9.56 -3.25 3.39
CA SER A 178 8.80 -4.50 3.22
C SER A 178 9.29 -5.58 4.17
N HIS A 179 8.40 -6.20 4.93
CA HIS A 179 8.69 -7.48 5.56
C HIS A 179 8.44 -8.60 4.55
N VAL A 180 9.46 -9.42 4.33
CA VAL A 180 9.45 -10.51 3.35
C VAL A 180 9.19 -11.83 4.07
N PHE A 181 8.06 -12.45 3.75
CA PHE A 181 7.63 -13.74 4.29
C PHE A 181 7.71 -14.84 3.23
N VAL A 182 7.90 -16.06 3.69
CA VAL A 182 7.84 -17.28 2.87
C VAL A 182 6.73 -18.18 3.38
N TYR A 183 5.91 -18.68 2.45
CA TYR A 183 4.89 -19.70 2.65
C TYR A 183 5.28 -20.96 1.88
N GLU A 184 5.46 -22.10 2.58
CA GLU A 184 5.98 -23.34 2.01
C GLU A 184 4.97 -24.51 2.00
N LYS A 185 3.71 -24.29 2.44
CA LYS A 185 2.69 -25.34 2.34
C LYS A 185 2.30 -25.61 0.88
N PRO A 186 1.89 -26.84 0.56
CA PRO A 186 1.48 -27.20 -0.81
C PRO A 186 0.31 -26.32 -1.30
N VAL A 187 0.45 -25.80 -2.51
CA VAL A 187 -0.56 -25.00 -3.19
C VAL A 187 -0.90 -25.64 -4.53
N GLU A 188 -2.18 -25.86 -4.77
CA GLU A 188 -2.72 -26.28 -6.07
C GLU A 188 -3.26 -25.05 -6.79
N ILE A 189 -2.61 -24.67 -7.88
CA ILE A 189 -2.93 -23.41 -8.63
C ILE A 189 -4.39 -23.39 -9.05
N GLU A 190 -4.95 -24.55 -9.42
CA GLU A 190 -6.33 -24.69 -9.91
C GLU A 190 -7.38 -24.45 -8.81
N LYS A 191 -6.97 -24.45 -7.54
CA LYS A 191 -7.82 -24.18 -6.38
C LYS A 191 -7.73 -22.76 -5.85
N LEU A 192 -6.81 -21.96 -6.39
CA LEU A 192 -6.66 -20.56 -6.00
C LEU A 192 -7.90 -19.75 -6.41
N LYS A 193 -8.25 -18.80 -5.56
CA LYS A 193 -9.33 -17.85 -5.82
C LYS A 193 -8.70 -16.47 -6.01
N LEU A 194 -8.39 -16.18 -7.26
CA LEU A 194 -7.70 -14.94 -7.60
C LEU A 194 -8.67 -13.75 -7.54
N GLN A 195 -8.21 -12.67 -6.95
CA GLN A 195 -8.86 -11.37 -7.02
C GLN A 195 -8.55 -10.74 -8.39
N LYS A 196 -9.54 -10.71 -9.28
CA LYS A 196 -9.37 -10.34 -10.70
C LYS A 196 -8.85 -8.93 -10.93
N GLU A 197 -9.05 -8.04 -9.98
CA GLU A 197 -8.56 -6.67 -10.02
C GLU A 197 -7.06 -6.59 -9.73
N GLU A 198 -6.50 -7.59 -9.05
CA GLU A 198 -5.10 -7.66 -8.63
C GLU A 198 -4.27 -8.56 -9.55
N VAL A 199 -4.80 -9.77 -9.84
CA VAL A 199 -4.08 -10.87 -10.51
C VAL A 199 -4.71 -11.23 -11.85
#